data_69b7ed61a649a5f91098f23130779dec
#
_entry.id   69b7ed61a649a5f91098f23130779dec
#
_cell.length_a   1.000
_cell.length_b   1.000
_cell.length_c   1.000
_cell.angle_alpha   90.00
_cell.angle_beta   90.00
_cell.angle_gamma   90.00
#
_symmetry.space_group_name_H-M   'P 1'
#
loop_
_entity.id
_entity.type
_entity.pdbx_description
1 polymer ?
#
loop_
_entity_poly.entity_id
_entity_poly.type
_entity_poly.pdbx_seq_one_letter_code
_entity_poly.pdbx_strand_id
1 'polypeptide(L)'
;MKLSRIIEGLEYISNAKLDTLDEVEIEGIAYDSRLASENQIFVAIEGETVDGHDYIDKAYERGCRVFVVNRNIKLPEDSVKLLVSCSRSALSKMSNNFFDRPSEKIKVIGVTGTKGKTTISNYLKSVLDESGMNTGVIGTNGIFYNDYEGKTVNTTPESYEIHKTIRKMVDAGVECVAMEVSSGGLMMQRVNDVNFDIGIYTNLSPDHIGPKEHPTFEDYRYCKSQLFKLCKYGIINLDDENSDYMIENADCEIKTFSIEKESDLKATNITLTRSEDSLGAEFDYIEKGETPIHTSISSPGEFSIYNALAVISTCECLDLDKEKYLGALSKAKVDGRVEVLPVLPYATVVVDYAHNGMSLENVLKTLLQYKPNRMICLFGSVGGRTAIRRKELGEVAAELCDVSILTTDNPDDEDPMQIINDIAECFHNSKSEVIKIVDRAEAIQKALEIATDGDMVVIAGKGHEKYQYVNGERVFYDEKGEVINAAARILKKNN
;
A
#
# COMPACT_ATOMS: atom_id res chain seq x y z
N MET A 1 -29.93 -15.76 5.99
CA MET A 1 -29.33 -16.19 7.30
C MET A 1 -30.15 -15.57 8.43
N LYS A 2 -30.38 -16.31 9.54
CA LYS A 2 -31.12 -15.75 10.68
C LYS A 2 -30.38 -14.60 11.34
N LEU A 3 -31.11 -13.56 11.74
CA LEU A 3 -30.53 -12.38 12.41
C LEU A 3 -29.79 -12.76 13.69
N SER A 4 -30.35 -13.70 14.49
CA SER A 4 -29.71 -14.22 15.72
C SER A 4 -28.29 -14.73 15.50
N ARG A 5 -28.03 -15.40 14.38
CA ARG A 5 -26.69 -15.89 14.02
C ARG A 5 -25.74 -14.77 13.60
N ILE A 6 -26.27 -13.73 12.92
CA ILE A 6 -25.45 -12.59 12.48
C ILE A 6 -24.96 -11.77 13.68
N ILE A 7 -25.81 -11.60 14.69
CA ILE A 7 -25.50 -10.81 15.90
C ILE A 7 -24.86 -11.64 17.02
N GLU A 8 -24.50 -12.88 16.78
CA GLU A 8 -23.83 -13.74 17.76
C GLU A 8 -22.54 -13.06 18.29
N GLY A 9 -22.43 -12.97 19.64
CA GLY A 9 -21.31 -12.31 20.31
C GLY A 9 -21.30 -10.78 20.22
N LEU A 10 -22.37 -10.15 19.70
CA LEU A 10 -22.56 -8.71 19.75
C LEU A 10 -23.25 -8.29 21.05
N GLU A 11 -22.73 -7.25 21.69
CA GLU A 11 -23.41 -6.60 22.83
C GLU A 11 -24.38 -5.54 22.31
N TYR A 12 -25.67 -5.67 22.62
CA TYR A 12 -26.71 -4.75 22.14
C TYR A 12 -27.90 -4.64 23.10
N ILE A 13 -28.66 -3.57 22.96
CA ILE A 13 -29.99 -3.41 23.54
C ILE A 13 -31.01 -3.40 22.39
N SER A 14 -32.00 -4.28 22.44
CA SER A 14 -33.03 -4.36 21.39
C SER A 14 -34.41 -3.97 21.92
N ASN A 15 -35.23 -3.44 21.00
CA ASN A 15 -36.67 -3.25 21.20
C ASN A 15 -37.50 -4.52 20.93
N ALA A 16 -36.89 -5.53 20.31
CA ALA A 16 -37.51 -6.83 20.02
C ALA A 16 -37.05 -7.90 21.00
N LYS A 17 -37.89 -8.92 21.21
CA LYS A 17 -37.53 -10.09 22.00
C LYS A 17 -36.60 -11.03 21.23
N LEU A 18 -35.79 -11.80 21.94
CA LEU A 18 -34.81 -12.73 21.33
C LEU A 18 -35.47 -13.73 20.37
N ASP A 19 -36.61 -14.31 20.75
CA ASP A 19 -37.34 -15.27 19.89
C ASP A 19 -37.76 -14.64 18.56
N THR A 20 -38.16 -13.36 18.59
CA THR A 20 -38.51 -12.61 17.37
C THR A 20 -37.31 -12.39 16.47
N LEU A 21 -36.09 -12.17 17.03
CA LEU A 21 -34.86 -12.00 16.26
C LEU A 21 -34.45 -13.29 15.52
N ASP A 22 -34.82 -14.46 16.07
CA ASP A 22 -34.56 -15.75 15.45
C ASP A 22 -35.51 -16.06 14.28
N GLU A 23 -36.61 -15.32 14.14
CA GLU A 23 -37.55 -15.45 13.02
C GLU A 23 -37.17 -14.57 11.82
N VAL A 24 -36.31 -13.54 12.02
CA VAL A 24 -35.92 -12.61 10.97
C VAL A 24 -34.83 -13.20 10.08
N GLU A 25 -35.14 -13.35 8.79
CA GLU A 25 -34.17 -13.75 7.75
C GLU A 25 -33.51 -12.52 7.14
N ILE A 26 -32.18 -12.57 7.03
CA ILE A 26 -31.33 -11.50 6.50
C ILE A 26 -30.56 -12.01 5.29
N GLU A 27 -30.55 -11.22 4.21
CA GLU A 27 -29.86 -11.51 2.94
C GLU A 27 -28.60 -10.66 2.74
N GLY A 28 -28.41 -9.62 3.55
CA GLY A 28 -27.22 -8.75 3.45
C GLY A 28 -27.14 -7.72 4.56
N ILE A 29 -26.01 -7.01 4.57
CA ILE A 29 -25.72 -5.89 5.47
C ILE A 29 -25.39 -4.68 4.60
N ALA A 30 -26.04 -3.55 4.85
CA ALA A 30 -25.81 -2.26 4.20
C ALA A 30 -25.33 -1.24 5.23
N TYR A 31 -24.31 -0.49 4.89
CA TYR A 31 -23.81 0.69 5.64
C TYR A 31 -23.83 1.97 4.78
N ASP A 32 -24.32 1.84 3.54
CA ASP A 32 -24.64 2.93 2.63
C ASP A 32 -26.13 2.82 2.27
N SER A 33 -26.91 3.83 2.61
CA SER A 33 -28.37 3.84 2.35
C SER A 33 -28.74 3.73 0.88
N ARG A 34 -27.83 4.08 -0.03
CA ARG A 34 -28.02 3.93 -1.49
C ARG A 34 -28.01 2.47 -1.95
N LEU A 35 -27.35 1.61 -1.17
CA LEU A 35 -27.24 0.16 -1.42
C LEU A 35 -28.20 -0.65 -0.55
N ALA A 36 -28.96 0.00 0.34
CA ALA A 36 -29.93 -0.63 1.21
C ALA A 36 -31.09 -1.22 0.40
N SER A 37 -31.57 -2.39 0.81
CA SER A 37 -32.72 -3.09 0.21
C SER A 37 -33.50 -3.88 1.25
N GLU A 38 -34.59 -4.49 0.83
CA GLU A 38 -35.41 -5.39 1.66
C GLU A 38 -34.57 -6.57 2.19
N ASN A 39 -34.89 -7.07 3.38
CA ASN A 39 -34.20 -8.16 4.06
C ASN A 39 -32.71 -7.88 4.39
N GLN A 40 -32.31 -6.63 4.44
CA GLN A 40 -30.97 -6.24 4.89
C GLN A 40 -30.98 -5.57 6.24
N ILE A 41 -29.85 -5.71 6.96
CA ILE A 41 -29.53 -4.89 8.14
C ILE A 41 -28.92 -3.58 7.64
N PHE A 42 -29.44 -2.45 8.09
CA PHE A 42 -28.78 -1.16 7.89
C PHE A 42 -27.97 -0.78 9.13
N VAL A 43 -26.66 -0.58 8.95
CA VAL A 43 -25.75 -0.14 10.01
C VAL A 43 -25.48 1.34 9.86
N ALA A 44 -25.97 2.15 10.78
CA ALA A 44 -25.73 3.59 10.78
C ALA A 44 -24.35 3.88 11.35
N ILE A 45 -23.40 4.18 10.46
CA ILE A 45 -22.02 4.53 10.81
C ILE A 45 -21.87 6.04 10.88
N GLU A 46 -21.32 6.54 11.98
CA GLU A 46 -20.86 7.92 12.08
C GLU A 46 -19.52 8.07 11.33
N GLY A 47 -19.54 8.82 10.23
CA GLY A 47 -18.40 9.15 9.40
C GLY A 47 -17.86 10.54 9.70
N GLU A 48 -16.69 10.90 9.14
CA GLU A 48 -16.07 12.21 9.33
C GLU A 48 -16.88 13.38 8.76
N THR A 49 -17.59 13.17 7.68
CA THR A 49 -18.36 14.21 6.98
C THR A 49 -19.84 13.93 6.91
N VAL A 50 -20.26 12.70 7.13
CA VAL A 50 -21.64 12.24 6.98
C VAL A 50 -21.98 11.29 8.11
N ASP A 51 -23.09 11.53 8.77
CA ASP A 51 -23.65 10.63 9.79
C ASP A 51 -24.67 9.69 9.16
N GLY A 52 -24.41 8.38 9.23
CA GLY A 52 -25.31 7.34 8.71
C GLY A 52 -26.69 7.33 9.36
N HIS A 53 -26.81 7.88 10.58
CA HIS A 53 -28.09 7.99 11.27
C HIS A 53 -29.09 8.93 10.55
N ASP A 54 -28.60 9.92 9.83
CA ASP A 54 -29.41 10.86 9.04
C ASP A 54 -30.04 10.20 7.79
N TYR A 55 -29.61 8.97 7.48
CA TYR A 55 -30.07 8.22 6.30
C TYR A 55 -30.93 7.01 6.63
N ILE A 56 -31.31 6.83 7.88
CA ILE A 56 -32.15 5.70 8.31
C ILE A 56 -33.50 5.70 7.61
N ASP A 57 -34.15 6.87 7.49
CA ASP A 57 -35.43 6.98 6.80
C ASP A 57 -35.32 6.52 5.32
N LYS A 58 -34.23 6.85 4.65
CA LYS A 58 -33.97 6.42 3.28
C LYS A 58 -33.75 4.90 3.18
N ALA A 59 -33.06 4.32 4.15
CA ALA A 59 -32.87 2.86 4.20
C ALA A 59 -34.19 2.16 4.52
N TYR A 60 -35.03 2.75 5.39
CA TYR A 60 -36.39 2.25 5.67
C TYR A 60 -37.29 2.29 4.46
N GLU A 61 -37.32 3.40 3.70
CA GLU A 61 -38.07 3.55 2.44
C GLU A 61 -37.64 2.51 1.39
N ARG A 62 -36.38 2.05 1.45
CA ARG A 62 -35.85 0.98 0.58
C ARG A 62 -36.12 -0.44 1.08
N GLY A 63 -36.84 -0.58 2.18
CA GLY A 63 -37.31 -1.86 2.69
C GLY A 63 -36.54 -2.41 3.89
N CYS A 64 -35.45 -1.80 4.33
CA CYS A 64 -34.78 -2.22 5.57
C CYS A 64 -35.71 -2.12 6.77
N ARG A 65 -35.66 -3.13 7.66
CA ARG A 65 -36.45 -3.18 8.91
C ARG A 65 -35.59 -3.49 10.12
N VAL A 66 -34.31 -3.76 9.95
CA VAL A 66 -33.35 -3.97 11.03
C VAL A 66 -32.28 -2.88 10.98
N PHE A 67 -32.12 -2.14 12.07
CA PHE A 67 -31.22 -1.00 12.16
C PHE A 67 -30.26 -1.15 13.34
N VAL A 68 -28.97 -1.02 13.06
CA VAL A 68 -27.91 -0.95 14.07
C VAL A 68 -27.49 0.50 14.24
N VAL A 69 -27.58 1.00 15.47
CA VAL A 69 -27.35 2.40 15.83
C VAL A 69 -26.50 2.49 17.10
N ASN A 70 -25.67 3.53 17.25
CA ASN A 70 -24.86 3.77 18.45
C ASN A 70 -25.41 4.86 19.36
N ARG A 71 -26.61 5.37 19.06
CA ARG A 71 -27.34 6.30 19.92
C ARG A 71 -28.83 6.00 19.91
N ASN A 72 -29.53 6.40 21.01
CA ASN A 72 -30.95 6.11 21.13
C ASN A 72 -31.76 7.07 20.26
N ILE A 73 -32.26 6.57 19.15
CA ILE A 73 -33.14 7.29 18.22
C ILE A 73 -34.49 6.60 18.11
N LYS A 74 -35.49 7.35 17.67
CA LYS A 74 -36.83 6.81 17.40
C LYS A 74 -36.79 6.21 15.97
N LEU A 75 -37.26 4.99 15.85
CA LEU A 75 -37.45 4.30 14.58
C LEU A 75 -38.93 4.02 14.32
N PRO A 76 -39.35 3.71 13.08
CA PRO A 76 -40.68 3.19 12.78
C PRO A 76 -41.04 1.99 13.65
N GLU A 77 -42.35 1.85 14.01
CA GLU A 77 -42.83 0.83 14.96
C GLU A 77 -42.61 -0.61 14.51
N ASP A 78 -42.55 -0.86 13.17
CA ASP A 78 -42.31 -2.15 12.55
C ASP A 78 -40.81 -2.47 12.36
N SER A 79 -39.93 -1.67 12.96
CA SER A 79 -38.50 -1.83 12.87
C SER A 79 -37.87 -2.50 14.10
N VAL A 80 -36.89 -3.34 13.87
CA VAL A 80 -35.99 -3.86 14.89
C VAL A 80 -34.82 -2.90 15.08
N LYS A 81 -34.62 -2.42 16.30
CA LYS A 81 -33.51 -1.58 16.70
C LYS A 81 -32.50 -2.40 17.49
N LEU A 82 -31.25 -2.37 17.07
CA LEU A 82 -30.11 -2.88 17.81
C LEU A 82 -29.23 -1.68 18.20
N LEU A 83 -29.31 -1.28 19.46
CA LEU A 83 -28.51 -0.20 20.02
C LEU A 83 -27.18 -0.79 20.53
N VAL A 84 -26.07 -0.36 19.96
CA VAL A 84 -24.71 -0.80 20.26
C VAL A 84 -23.84 0.33 20.77
N SER A 85 -22.73 0.04 21.42
CA SER A 85 -21.75 1.05 21.86
C SER A 85 -20.99 1.67 20.68
N CYS A 86 -20.72 0.88 19.62
CA CYS A 86 -20.00 1.32 18.41
C CYS A 86 -20.54 0.60 17.17
N SER A 87 -21.11 1.37 16.23
CA SER A 87 -21.65 0.82 14.98
C SER A 87 -20.58 0.21 14.08
N ARG A 88 -19.33 0.72 14.10
CA ARG A 88 -18.22 0.17 13.31
C ARG A 88 -17.78 -1.19 13.82
N SER A 89 -17.62 -1.33 15.14
CA SER A 89 -17.34 -2.63 15.76
C SER A 89 -18.46 -3.65 15.49
N ALA A 90 -19.72 -3.19 15.58
CA ALA A 90 -20.88 -4.01 15.26
C ALA A 90 -20.87 -4.46 13.79
N LEU A 91 -20.55 -3.55 12.84
CA LEU A 91 -20.42 -3.90 11.44
C LEU A 91 -19.35 -4.98 11.21
N SER A 92 -18.18 -4.84 11.87
CA SER A 92 -17.10 -5.83 11.78
C SER A 92 -17.55 -7.20 12.26
N LYS A 93 -18.10 -7.28 13.48
CA LYS A 93 -18.60 -8.51 14.07
C LYS A 93 -19.68 -9.18 13.23
N MET A 94 -20.69 -8.42 12.83
CA MET A 94 -21.80 -8.94 12.03
C MET A 94 -21.34 -9.39 10.65
N SER A 95 -20.43 -8.67 10.02
CA SER A 95 -19.86 -9.07 8.72
C SER A 95 -19.07 -10.36 8.83
N ASN A 96 -18.23 -10.51 9.87
CA ASN A 96 -17.51 -11.74 10.13
C ASN A 96 -18.47 -12.93 10.26
N ASN A 97 -19.54 -12.79 11.05
CA ASN A 97 -20.54 -13.83 11.22
C ASN A 97 -21.33 -14.10 9.93
N PHE A 98 -21.74 -13.05 9.20
CA PHE A 98 -22.53 -13.16 7.96
C PHE A 98 -21.77 -13.91 6.86
N PHE A 99 -20.46 -13.70 6.74
CA PHE A 99 -19.61 -14.39 5.79
C PHE A 99 -18.99 -15.67 6.33
N ASP A 100 -19.50 -16.21 7.47
CA ASP A 100 -19.14 -17.49 8.06
C ASP A 100 -17.65 -17.53 8.47
N ARG A 101 -17.19 -16.47 9.18
CA ARG A 101 -15.86 -16.31 9.76
C ARG A 101 -14.73 -16.64 8.78
N PRO A 102 -14.65 -15.92 7.65
CA PRO A 102 -13.80 -16.34 6.53
C PRO A 102 -12.31 -16.29 6.86
N SER A 103 -11.86 -15.40 7.76
CA SER A 103 -10.46 -15.30 8.19
C SER A 103 -9.99 -16.46 9.09
N GLU A 104 -10.91 -17.31 9.58
CA GLU A 104 -10.55 -18.54 10.28
C GLU A 104 -10.26 -19.71 9.33
N LYS A 105 -10.59 -19.56 8.02
CA LYS A 105 -10.49 -20.61 6.99
C LYS A 105 -9.30 -20.44 6.06
N ILE A 106 -8.55 -19.37 6.18
CA ILE A 106 -7.43 -18.97 5.35
C ILE A 106 -6.36 -18.33 6.23
N LYS A 107 -5.09 -18.40 5.85
CA LYS A 107 -4.05 -17.64 6.54
C LYS A 107 -4.16 -16.16 6.24
N VAL A 108 -4.09 -15.30 7.26
CA VAL A 108 -4.17 -13.85 7.09
C VAL A 108 -2.91 -13.18 7.62
N ILE A 109 -2.22 -12.45 6.75
CA ILE A 109 -1.02 -11.70 7.06
C ILE A 109 -1.35 -10.20 6.96
N GLY A 110 -1.24 -9.48 8.06
CA GLY A 110 -1.43 -8.03 8.11
C GLY A 110 -0.11 -7.28 8.06
N VAL A 111 0.03 -6.30 7.18
CA VAL A 111 1.25 -5.49 7.07
C VAL A 111 0.95 -4.05 7.46
N THR A 112 1.61 -3.53 8.50
CA THR A 112 1.48 -2.14 8.95
C THR A 112 2.84 -1.42 8.97
N GLY A 113 2.77 -0.11 8.96
CA GLY A 113 3.92 0.80 8.95
C GLY A 113 3.63 2.05 8.14
N THR A 114 4.56 3.00 8.11
CA THR A 114 4.43 4.19 7.25
C THR A 114 4.70 3.80 5.80
N LYS A 115 5.83 3.14 5.53
CA LYS A 115 6.28 2.70 4.20
C LYS A 115 6.46 1.17 4.16
N GLY A 116 6.55 0.60 2.94
CA GLY A 116 6.83 -0.83 2.74
C GLY A 116 5.61 -1.73 2.65
N LYS A 117 4.42 -1.32 3.11
CA LYS A 117 3.20 -2.15 3.13
C LYS A 117 2.89 -2.79 1.77
N THR A 118 2.75 -1.98 0.74
CA THR A 118 2.41 -2.43 -0.61
C THR A 118 3.50 -3.33 -1.19
N THR A 119 4.77 -3.00 -0.98
CA THR A 119 5.90 -3.79 -1.45
C THR A 119 5.91 -5.18 -0.80
N ILE A 120 5.79 -5.24 0.53
CA ILE A 120 5.77 -6.51 1.27
C ILE A 120 4.55 -7.35 0.89
N SER A 121 3.35 -6.75 0.78
CA SER A 121 2.15 -7.50 0.39
C SER A 121 2.27 -8.13 -1.00
N ASN A 122 2.88 -7.42 -1.96
CA ASN A 122 3.13 -7.96 -3.30
C ASN A 122 4.27 -9.00 -3.31
N TYR A 123 5.33 -8.79 -2.52
CA TYR A 123 6.39 -9.79 -2.35
C TYR A 123 5.84 -11.09 -1.75
N LEU A 124 5.03 -10.97 -0.67
CA LEU A 124 4.37 -12.12 -0.06
C LEU A 124 3.54 -12.88 -1.09
N LYS A 125 2.73 -12.18 -1.90
CA LYS A 125 1.96 -12.85 -2.96
C LYS A 125 2.87 -13.61 -3.91
N SER A 126 3.88 -12.96 -4.49
CA SER A 126 4.79 -13.58 -5.46
C SER A 126 5.55 -14.76 -4.86
N VAL A 127 6.11 -14.57 -3.66
CA VAL A 127 6.94 -15.58 -2.99
C VAL A 127 6.12 -16.78 -2.52
N LEU A 128 4.94 -16.53 -1.94
CA LEU A 128 4.07 -17.61 -1.44
C LEU A 128 3.45 -18.41 -2.59
N ASP A 129 3.01 -17.74 -3.66
CA ASP A 129 2.50 -18.42 -4.87
C ASP A 129 3.56 -19.35 -5.49
N GLU A 130 4.79 -18.85 -5.70
CA GLU A 130 5.89 -19.68 -6.21
C GLU A 130 6.30 -20.79 -5.24
N SER A 131 6.08 -20.60 -3.95
CA SER A 131 6.30 -21.63 -2.92
C SER A 131 5.18 -22.66 -2.85
N GLY A 132 4.10 -22.48 -3.62
CA GLY A 132 2.97 -23.40 -3.73
C GLY A 132 1.79 -23.09 -2.81
N MET A 133 1.75 -21.89 -2.21
CA MET A 133 0.63 -21.40 -1.38
C MET A 133 -0.15 -20.33 -2.14
N ASN A 134 -1.31 -20.68 -2.69
CA ASN A 134 -2.15 -19.72 -3.43
C ASN A 134 -2.53 -18.51 -2.59
N THR A 135 -2.05 -17.32 -2.97
CA THR A 135 -2.10 -16.12 -2.14
C THR A 135 -2.88 -14.98 -2.81
N GLY A 136 -3.76 -14.34 -2.05
CA GLY A 136 -4.45 -13.11 -2.42
C GLY A 136 -3.79 -11.87 -1.79
N VAL A 137 -4.09 -10.69 -2.34
CA VAL A 137 -3.69 -9.38 -1.79
C VAL A 137 -4.91 -8.49 -1.64
N ILE A 138 -4.95 -7.72 -0.54
CA ILE A 138 -5.88 -6.61 -0.31
C ILE A 138 -5.03 -5.39 0.08
N GLY A 139 -5.05 -4.33 -0.72
CA GLY A 139 -4.25 -3.16 -0.42
C GLY A 139 -4.52 -1.94 -1.30
N THR A 140 -3.60 -1.00 -1.29
CA THR A 140 -3.69 0.28 -2.00
C THR A 140 -3.85 0.10 -3.52
N ASN A 141 -3.17 -0.89 -4.09
CA ASN A 141 -3.23 -1.16 -5.53
C ASN A 141 -4.52 -1.90 -5.94
N GLY A 142 -5.28 -2.42 -4.97
CA GLY A 142 -6.52 -3.15 -5.21
C GLY A 142 -6.59 -4.50 -4.50
N ILE A 143 -7.41 -5.39 -5.06
CA ILE A 143 -7.64 -6.76 -4.61
C ILE A 143 -7.21 -7.68 -5.74
N PHE A 144 -6.28 -8.60 -5.45
CA PHE A 144 -5.74 -9.53 -6.44
C PHE A 144 -5.75 -10.96 -5.90
N TYR A 145 -6.33 -11.90 -6.61
CA TYR A 145 -6.22 -13.34 -6.33
C TYR A 145 -6.61 -14.14 -7.58
N ASN A 146 -5.92 -15.20 -7.88
CA ASN A 146 -6.05 -15.94 -9.13
C ASN A 146 -6.02 -14.95 -10.33
N ASP A 147 -7.02 -14.98 -11.21
CA ASP A 147 -7.18 -14.02 -12.32
C ASP A 147 -8.10 -12.84 -11.97
N TYR A 148 -8.49 -12.69 -10.70
CA TYR A 148 -9.37 -11.60 -10.27
C TYR A 148 -8.58 -10.35 -9.90
N GLU A 149 -9.00 -9.22 -10.49
CA GLU A 149 -8.55 -7.88 -10.11
C GLU A 149 -9.73 -7.01 -9.70
N GLY A 150 -9.64 -6.40 -8.53
CA GLY A 150 -10.66 -5.49 -7.99
C GLY A 150 -10.06 -4.19 -7.49
N LYS A 151 -10.86 -3.13 -7.48
CA LYS A 151 -10.44 -1.84 -6.92
C LYS A 151 -10.78 -1.73 -5.45
N THR A 152 -9.97 -1.03 -4.69
CA THR A 152 -10.24 -0.60 -3.32
C THR A 152 -10.45 0.91 -3.27
N VAL A 153 -11.33 1.37 -2.39
CA VAL A 153 -11.53 2.81 -2.13
C VAL A 153 -10.47 3.32 -1.14
N ASN A 154 -10.08 2.46 -0.21
CA ASN A 154 -9.09 2.75 0.83
C ASN A 154 -8.02 1.64 0.83
N THR A 155 -6.82 1.95 1.30
CA THR A 155 -5.75 0.96 1.53
C THR A 155 -6.25 -0.25 2.32
N THR A 156 -7.03 0.01 3.38
CA THR A 156 -7.74 -1.01 4.17
C THR A 156 -9.23 -0.76 3.99
N PRO A 157 -9.96 -1.61 3.24
CA PRO A 157 -11.39 -1.45 2.99
C PRO A 157 -12.24 -1.45 4.26
N GLU A 158 -13.53 -1.14 4.15
CA GLU A 158 -14.47 -1.26 5.27
C GLU A 158 -14.66 -2.74 5.65
N SER A 159 -14.95 -3.01 6.92
CA SER A 159 -15.00 -4.37 7.46
C SER A 159 -15.90 -5.32 6.66
N TYR A 160 -17.06 -4.85 6.22
CA TYR A 160 -17.95 -5.64 5.35
C TYR A 160 -17.25 -6.09 4.07
N GLU A 161 -16.54 -5.19 3.39
CA GLU A 161 -15.84 -5.51 2.14
C GLU A 161 -14.63 -6.43 2.38
N ILE A 162 -13.96 -6.30 3.54
CA ILE A 162 -12.86 -7.20 3.93
C ILE A 162 -13.39 -8.64 4.07
N HIS A 163 -14.39 -8.87 4.92
CA HIS A 163 -14.92 -10.21 5.16
C HIS A 163 -15.54 -10.83 3.91
N LYS A 164 -16.27 -10.03 3.11
CA LYS A 164 -16.81 -10.44 1.81
C LYS A 164 -15.71 -10.87 0.84
N THR A 165 -14.62 -10.11 0.78
CA THR A 165 -13.49 -10.41 -0.11
C THR A 165 -12.76 -11.67 0.32
N ILE A 166 -12.45 -11.80 1.63
CA ILE A 166 -11.81 -13.01 2.15
C ILE A 166 -12.71 -14.23 1.91
N ARG A 167 -14.04 -14.11 2.09
CA ARG A 167 -14.98 -15.20 1.77
C ARG A 167 -14.88 -15.63 0.31
N LYS A 168 -14.85 -14.68 -0.63
CA LYS A 168 -14.67 -14.97 -2.06
C LYS A 168 -13.33 -15.64 -2.34
N MET A 169 -12.26 -15.22 -1.67
CA MET A 169 -10.94 -15.83 -1.77
C MET A 169 -10.98 -17.29 -1.29
N VAL A 170 -11.60 -17.56 -0.14
CA VAL A 170 -11.79 -18.93 0.38
C VAL A 170 -12.56 -19.79 -0.64
N ASP A 171 -13.67 -19.27 -1.19
CA ASP A 171 -14.48 -19.99 -2.18
C ASP A 171 -13.73 -20.23 -3.50
N ALA A 172 -12.73 -19.40 -3.81
CA ALA A 172 -11.85 -19.53 -4.97
C ALA A 172 -10.60 -20.40 -4.73
N GLY A 173 -10.48 -21.02 -3.53
CA GLY A 173 -9.36 -21.90 -3.18
C GLY A 173 -8.05 -21.14 -2.86
N VAL A 174 -8.14 -19.88 -2.45
CA VAL A 174 -6.99 -19.12 -1.92
C VAL A 174 -6.68 -19.62 -0.51
N GLU A 175 -5.41 -19.80 -0.20
CA GLU A 175 -4.92 -20.39 1.07
C GLU A 175 -4.36 -19.34 2.03
N CYS A 176 -3.88 -18.20 1.46
CA CYS A 176 -3.32 -17.09 2.23
C CYS A 176 -3.79 -15.74 1.66
N VAL A 177 -3.91 -14.73 2.50
CA VAL A 177 -4.11 -13.33 2.06
C VAL A 177 -3.13 -12.41 2.77
N ALA A 178 -2.38 -11.62 1.99
CA ALA A 178 -1.55 -10.52 2.47
C ALA A 178 -2.37 -9.23 2.39
N MET A 179 -2.59 -8.58 3.53
CA MET A 179 -3.42 -7.38 3.62
C MET A 179 -2.65 -6.18 4.17
N GLU A 180 -2.71 -5.05 3.46
CA GLU A 180 -2.23 -3.79 4.00
C GLU A 180 -3.16 -3.29 5.12
N VAL A 181 -2.60 -3.07 6.31
CA VAL A 181 -3.32 -2.58 7.48
C VAL A 181 -2.85 -1.16 7.81
N SER A 182 -3.63 -0.17 7.35
CA SER A 182 -3.38 1.24 7.61
C SER A 182 -3.76 1.63 9.03
N SER A 183 -3.15 2.69 9.56
CA SER A 183 -3.55 3.25 10.87
C SER A 183 -5.01 3.68 10.90
N GLY A 184 -5.52 4.29 9.82
CA GLY A 184 -6.93 4.62 9.69
C GLY A 184 -7.84 3.39 9.68
N GLY A 185 -7.40 2.26 9.11
CA GLY A 185 -8.13 0.99 9.18
C GLY A 185 -8.26 0.45 10.61
N LEU A 186 -7.19 0.56 11.39
CA LEU A 186 -7.17 0.19 12.81
C LEU A 186 -8.00 1.18 13.65
N MET A 187 -7.80 2.49 13.47
CA MET A 187 -8.56 3.54 14.16
C MET A 187 -10.06 3.40 13.93
N MET A 188 -10.46 3.13 12.69
CA MET A 188 -11.86 2.94 12.30
C MET A 188 -12.37 1.51 12.55
N GLN A 189 -11.64 0.67 13.26
CA GLN A 189 -12.02 -0.68 13.65
C GLN A 189 -12.43 -1.61 12.48
N ARG A 190 -11.86 -1.36 11.29
CA ARG A 190 -12.22 -2.11 10.06
C ARG A 190 -11.74 -3.55 10.08
N VAL A 191 -10.75 -3.86 10.91
CA VAL A 191 -10.07 -5.16 10.98
C VAL A 191 -10.26 -5.90 12.31
N ASN A 192 -11.10 -5.38 13.24
CA ASN A 192 -11.22 -5.90 14.60
C ASN A 192 -11.59 -7.39 14.69
N ASP A 193 -12.40 -7.89 13.76
CA ASP A 193 -12.84 -9.30 13.74
C ASP A 193 -12.12 -10.12 12.64
N VAL A 194 -11.03 -9.59 12.09
CA VAL A 194 -10.13 -10.36 11.24
C VAL A 194 -9.16 -11.14 12.10
N ASN A 195 -9.09 -12.46 11.90
CA ASN A 195 -8.16 -13.33 12.61
C ASN A 195 -6.82 -13.35 11.87
N PHE A 196 -5.87 -12.53 12.31
CA PHE A 196 -4.53 -12.49 11.72
C PHE A 196 -3.66 -13.64 12.26
N ASP A 197 -3.04 -14.41 11.38
CA ASP A 197 -1.99 -15.35 11.77
C ASP A 197 -0.68 -14.57 12.02
N ILE A 198 -0.36 -13.60 11.17
CA ILE A 198 0.88 -12.82 11.25
C ILE A 198 0.57 -11.33 11.11
N GLY A 199 1.17 -10.51 11.97
CA GLY A 199 1.24 -9.05 11.86
C GLY A 199 2.67 -8.60 11.60
N ILE A 200 2.91 -7.78 10.57
CA ILE A 200 4.24 -7.27 10.22
C ILE A 200 4.32 -5.77 10.48
N TYR A 201 5.34 -5.34 11.22
CA TYR A 201 5.70 -3.95 11.41
C TYR A 201 6.96 -3.59 10.64
N THR A 202 6.86 -2.59 9.78
CA THR A 202 7.97 -2.18 8.92
C THR A 202 8.76 -1.00 9.47
N ASN A 203 8.10 0.13 9.69
CA ASN A 203 8.69 1.38 10.16
C ASN A 203 7.61 2.39 10.55
N LEU A 204 8.00 3.45 11.28
CA LEU A 204 7.13 4.57 11.61
C LEU A 204 7.87 5.89 11.46
N SER A 205 7.32 6.80 10.67
CA SER A 205 7.77 8.19 10.57
C SER A 205 6.55 9.12 10.64
N PRO A 206 6.71 10.39 11.03
CA PRO A 206 5.60 11.35 11.03
C PRO A 206 4.92 11.41 9.67
N ASP A 207 3.68 10.96 9.62
CA ASP A 207 2.80 10.94 8.46
C ASP A 207 1.36 10.87 8.96
N HIS A 208 0.39 11.27 8.16
CA HIS A 208 -1.02 11.22 8.53
C HIS A 208 -1.37 11.94 9.85
N ILE A 209 -0.65 13.02 10.19
CA ILE A 209 -0.92 13.84 11.38
C ILE A 209 -1.65 15.10 10.95
N GLY A 210 -2.90 15.25 11.38
CA GLY A 210 -3.73 16.39 11.03
C GLY A 210 -5.15 16.30 11.57
N PRO A 211 -5.94 17.38 11.42
CA PRO A 211 -7.28 17.45 12.01
C PRO A 211 -8.29 16.39 11.53
N LYS A 212 -8.04 15.78 10.36
CA LYS A 212 -8.92 14.76 9.75
C LYS A 212 -8.32 13.35 9.78
N GLU A 213 -7.15 13.19 10.39
CA GLU A 213 -6.45 11.92 10.50
C GLU A 213 -6.10 11.67 11.97
N HIS A 214 -4.82 11.45 12.27
CA HIS A 214 -4.38 11.29 13.66
C HIS A 214 -4.12 12.66 14.31
N PRO A 215 -4.66 12.93 15.50
CA PRO A 215 -4.43 14.22 16.17
C PRO A 215 -2.96 14.40 16.59
N THR A 216 -2.25 13.32 16.90
CA THR A 216 -0.84 13.33 17.30
C THR A 216 -0.08 12.13 16.74
N PHE A 217 1.26 12.19 16.80
CA PHE A 217 2.12 11.07 16.43
C PHE A 217 1.93 9.88 17.38
N GLU A 218 1.68 10.14 18.67
CA GLU A 218 1.42 9.10 19.68
C GLU A 218 0.14 8.31 19.34
N ASP A 219 -0.92 9.01 18.91
CA ASP A 219 -2.15 8.37 18.46
C ASP A 219 -1.90 7.50 17.20
N TYR A 220 -1.15 8.03 16.22
CA TYR A 220 -0.76 7.29 15.04
C TYR A 220 0.03 6.02 15.37
N ARG A 221 1.02 6.13 16.29
CA ARG A 221 1.81 5.00 16.79
C ARG A 221 0.95 3.99 17.54
N TYR A 222 0.08 4.48 18.45
CA TYR A 222 -0.86 3.64 19.19
C TYR A 222 -1.77 2.84 18.24
N CYS A 223 -2.36 3.50 17.24
CA CYS A 223 -3.24 2.81 16.29
C CYS A 223 -2.53 1.65 15.58
N LYS A 224 -1.28 1.85 15.12
CA LYS A 224 -0.54 0.77 14.45
C LYS A 224 -0.18 -0.40 15.38
N SER A 225 0.08 -0.12 16.66
CA SER A 225 0.38 -1.19 17.63
C SER A 225 -0.81 -2.13 17.86
N GLN A 226 -2.04 -1.68 17.58
CA GLN A 226 -3.23 -2.52 17.77
C GLN A 226 -3.26 -3.76 16.86
N LEU A 227 -2.52 -3.79 15.74
CA LEU A 227 -2.40 -5.00 14.93
C LEU A 227 -1.82 -6.17 15.73
N PHE A 228 -0.87 -5.89 16.66
CA PHE A 228 -0.18 -6.90 17.47
C PHE A 228 -1.01 -7.45 18.64
N LYS A 229 -2.23 -6.93 18.82
CA LYS A 229 -3.27 -7.52 19.67
C LYS A 229 -4.23 -8.42 18.90
N LEU A 230 -4.20 -8.38 17.57
CA LEU A 230 -5.11 -9.08 16.68
C LEU A 230 -4.44 -10.27 15.97
N CYS A 231 -3.12 -10.44 16.08
CA CYS A 231 -2.37 -11.49 15.41
C CYS A 231 -1.81 -12.54 16.39
N LYS A 232 -1.42 -13.71 15.85
CA LYS A 232 -0.77 -14.78 16.62
C LYS A 232 0.73 -14.55 16.71
N TYR A 233 1.35 -14.10 15.62
CA TYR A 233 2.77 -13.78 15.52
C TYR A 233 2.94 -12.36 15.06
N GLY A 234 3.82 -11.60 15.74
CA GLY A 234 4.24 -10.26 15.35
C GLY A 234 5.67 -10.28 14.80
N ILE A 235 5.88 -9.86 13.56
CA ILE A 235 7.19 -9.73 12.92
C ILE A 235 7.58 -8.25 12.94
N ILE A 236 8.61 -7.87 13.69
CA ILE A 236 8.93 -6.47 14.00
C ILE A 236 10.34 -6.10 13.56
N ASN A 237 10.45 -4.99 12.80
CA ASN A 237 11.72 -4.37 12.47
C ASN A 237 12.30 -3.68 13.71
N LEU A 238 13.41 -4.23 14.26
CA LEU A 238 14.06 -3.69 15.45
C LEU A 238 14.84 -2.39 15.20
N ASP A 239 15.23 -2.11 13.96
CA ASP A 239 16.01 -0.91 13.66
C ASP A 239 15.16 0.35 13.63
N ASP A 240 13.81 0.22 13.57
CA ASP A 240 12.90 1.35 13.75
C ASP A 240 12.87 1.81 15.22
N GLU A 241 12.90 3.12 15.45
CA GLU A 241 12.92 3.73 16.79
C GLU A 241 11.66 3.42 17.62
N ASN A 242 10.55 3.07 16.99
CA ASN A 242 9.29 2.75 17.65
C ASN A 242 9.07 1.26 17.87
N SER A 243 10.06 0.41 17.55
CA SER A 243 9.96 -1.04 17.69
C SER A 243 9.62 -1.49 19.13
N ASP A 244 10.28 -0.91 20.12
CA ASP A 244 10.04 -1.22 21.54
C ASP A 244 8.58 -0.96 21.92
N TYR A 245 8.00 0.15 21.46
CA TYR A 245 6.60 0.46 21.71
C TYR A 245 5.64 -0.57 21.07
N MET A 246 5.97 -1.07 19.88
CA MET A 246 5.16 -2.11 19.23
C MET A 246 5.22 -3.41 20.03
N ILE A 247 6.40 -3.79 20.51
CA ILE A 247 6.64 -5.01 21.33
C ILE A 247 5.92 -4.91 22.69
N GLU A 248 6.06 -3.79 23.39
CA GLU A 248 5.44 -3.57 24.70
C GLU A 248 3.90 -3.61 24.66
N ASN A 249 3.30 -3.26 23.53
CA ASN A 249 1.85 -3.25 23.34
C ASN A 249 1.31 -4.48 22.62
N ALA A 250 2.12 -5.51 22.39
CA ALA A 250 1.73 -6.73 21.72
C ALA A 250 1.19 -7.79 22.70
N ASP A 251 0.14 -8.52 22.26
CA ASP A 251 -0.42 -9.66 22.96
C ASP A 251 -0.10 -10.99 22.22
N CYS A 252 0.88 -10.98 21.32
CA CYS A 252 1.25 -12.11 20.47
C CYS A 252 2.72 -12.51 20.66
N GLU A 253 3.11 -13.65 20.09
CA GLU A 253 4.51 -14.08 20.03
C GLU A 253 5.28 -13.16 19.06
N ILE A 254 6.42 -12.61 19.49
CA ILE A 254 7.21 -11.67 18.70
C ILE A 254 8.41 -12.39 18.08
N LYS A 255 8.60 -12.14 16.78
CA LYS A 255 9.84 -12.39 16.03
C LYS A 255 10.37 -11.06 15.52
N THR A 256 11.68 -10.91 15.51
CA THR A 256 12.34 -9.65 15.19
C THR A 256 13.28 -9.81 14.01
N PHE A 257 13.41 -8.75 13.21
CA PHE A 257 14.41 -8.68 12.15
C PHE A 257 15.13 -7.33 12.16
N SER A 258 16.37 -7.31 11.66
CA SER A 258 17.20 -6.12 11.62
C SER A 258 18.33 -6.23 10.59
N ILE A 259 18.99 -5.10 10.33
CA ILE A 259 20.29 -4.99 9.67
C ILE A 259 21.35 -4.57 10.70
N GLU A 260 21.01 -3.62 11.56
CA GLU A 260 21.95 -3.00 12.50
C GLU A 260 21.99 -3.72 13.85
N LYS A 261 20.85 -3.91 14.49
CA LYS A 261 20.70 -4.47 15.83
C LYS A 261 20.82 -6.00 15.84
N GLU A 262 20.99 -6.59 17.02
CA GLU A 262 20.84 -8.03 17.21
C GLU A 262 19.34 -8.40 17.26
N SER A 263 18.94 -9.37 16.45
CA SER A 263 17.53 -9.80 16.27
C SER A 263 17.45 -11.30 16.04
N ASP A 264 16.21 -11.83 15.91
CA ASP A 264 16.01 -13.25 15.60
C ASP A 264 16.43 -13.56 14.16
N LEU A 265 16.25 -12.61 13.23
CA LEU A 265 16.70 -12.69 11.85
C LEU A 265 17.51 -11.43 11.49
N LYS A 266 18.82 -11.56 11.25
CA LYS A 266 19.71 -10.43 10.97
C LYS A 266 20.35 -10.54 9.60
N ALA A 267 20.30 -9.45 8.79
CA ALA A 267 21.09 -9.36 7.56
C ALA A 267 22.49 -8.81 7.86
N THR A 268 23.48 -9.36 7.16
CA THR A 268 24.91 -8.99 7.24
C THR A 268 25.54 -9.07 5.85
N ASN A 269 26.79 -8.63 5.70
CA ASN A 269 27.56 -8.70 4.44
C ASN A 269 26.81 -8.13 3.22
N ILE A 270 26.11 -7.02 3.44
CA ILE A 270 25.27 -6.39 2.43
C ILE A 270 26.09 -5.77 1.32
N THR A 271 25.78 -6.12 0.07
CA THR A 271 26.38 -5.55 -1.13
C THR A 271 25.27 -5.15 -2.10
N LEU A 272 25.21 -3.87 -2.46
CA LEU A 272 24.29 -3.40 -3.50
C LEU A 272 24.82 -3.82 -4.88
N THR A 273 23.95 -4.44 -5.69
CA THR A 273 24.30 -4.97 -7.01
C THR A 273 23.63 -4.16 -8.11
N ARG A 274 24.39 -3.90 -9.18
CA ARG A 274 23.90 -3.20 -10.37
C ARG A 274 24.25 -4.04 -11.59
N SER A 275 23.25 -4.44 -12.36
CA SER A 275 23.39 -5.11 -13.65
C SER A 275 22.73 -4.30 -14.77
N GLU A 276 22.77 -4.78 -16.00
CA GLU A 276 22.15 -4.12 -17.14
C GLU A 276 20.62 -4.02 -17.00
N ASP A 277 19.99 -4.98 -16.35
CA ASP A 277 18.54 -5.17 -16.27
C ASP A 277 17.97 -5.08 -14.85
N SER A 278 18.81 -4.90 -13.85
CA SER A 278 18.37 -4.85 -12.46
C SER A 278 19.28 -4.03 -11.54
N LEU A 279 18.65 -3.48 -10.51
CA LEU A 279 19.27 -2.97 -9.29
C LEU A 279 18.79 -3.85 -8.15
N GLY A 280 19.71 -4.32 -7.32
CA GLY A 280 19.37 -5.23 -6.24
C GLY A 280 20.36 -5.18 -5.09
N ALA A 281 20.34 -6.21 -4.27
CA ALA A 281 21.30 -6.43 -3.21
C ALA A 281 21.57 -7.92 -3.02
N GLU A 282 22.79 -8.25 -2.63
CA GLU A 282 23.19 -9.55 -2.10
C GLU A 282 23.51 -9.37 -0.62
N PHE A 283 23.12 -10.32 0.20
CA PHE A 283 23.37 -10.30 1.64
C PHE A 283 23.31 -11.70 2.23
N ASP A 284 23.95 -11.87 3.38
CA ASP A 284 23.77 -13.06 4.19
C ASP A 284 22.72 -12.74 5.28
N TYR A 285 21.80 -13.65 5.53
CA TYR A 285 20.95 -13.56 6.70
C TYR A 285 21.26 -14.69 7.69
N ILE A 286 21.11 -14.39 8.98
CA ILE A 286 21.42 -15.28 10.08
C ILE A 286 20.20 -15.38 10.96
N GLU A 287 19.63 -16.56 11.11
CA GLU A 287 18.71 -16.89 12.18
C GLU A 287 19.51 -17.09 13.48
N LYS A 288 18.94 -16.63 14.59
CA LYS A 288 19.64 -16.68 15.89
C LYS A 288 20.11 -18.10 16.23
N GLY A 289 21.42 -18.30 16.27
CA GLY A 289 22.05 -19.57 16.59
C GLY A 289 22.33 -20.48 15.39
N GLU A 290 22.04 -20.03 14.16
CA GLU A 290 22.27 -20.78 12.91
C GLU A 290 23.45 -20.22 12.10
N THR A 291 23.80 -20.93 11.04
CA THR A 291 24.83 -20.49 10.09
C THR A 291 24.26 -19.51 9.08
N PRO A 292 25.05 -18.51 8.63
CA PRO A 292 24.62 -17.55 7.62
C PRO A 292 24.16 -18.23 6.32
N ILE A 293 23.09 -17.72 5.74
CA ILE A 293 22.55 -18.15 4.46
C ILE A 293 22.65 -17.00 3.47
N HIS A 294 23.34 -17.21 2.35
CA HIS A 294 23.44 -16.22 1.30
C HIS A 294 22.17 -16.12 0.46
N THR A 295 21.74 -14.88 0.15
CA THR A 295 20.58 -14.62 -0.68
C THR A 295 20.72 -13.31 -1.45
N SER A 296 19.83 -13.08 -2.42
CA SER A 296 19.79 -11.87 -3.22
C SER A 296 18.36 -11.40 -3.46
N ILE A 297 18.23 -10.12 -3.77
CA ILE A 297 16.96 -9.49 -4.18
C ILE A 297 17.18 -8.64 -5.42
N SER A 298 16.17 -8.58 -6.29
CA SER A 298 16.15 -7.75 -7.50
C SER A 298 15.42 -6.42 -7.32
N SER A 299 15.43 -5.88 -6.11
CA SER A 299 14.83 -4.58 -5.78
C SER A 299 15.84 -3.67 -5.12
N PRO A 300 15.86 -2.38 -5.50
CA PRO A 300 16.94 -1.48 -5.13
C PRO A 300 16.83 -1.00 -3.68
N GLY A 301 18.01 -0.70 -3.13
CA GLY A 301 18.20 0.00 -1.88
C GLY A 301 18.10 -0.87 -0.64
N GLU A 302 18.71 -0.36 0.42
CA GLU A 302 18.79 -1.04 1.72
C GLU A 302 17.41 -1.32 2.32
N PHE A 303 16.43 -0.42 2.11
CA PHE A 303 15.06 -0.65 2.58
C PHE A 303 14.41 -1.90 1.98
N SER A 304 14.85 -2.33 0.78
CA SER A 304 14.37 -3.58 0.17
C SER A 304 14.86 -4.82 0.90
N ILE A 305 16.00 -4.72 1.60
CA ILE A 305 16.51 -5.79 2.46
C ILE A 305 15.59 -5.95 3.69
N TYR A 306 15.17 -4.85 4.31
CA TYR A 306 14.17 -4.91 5.40
C TYR A 306 12.87 -5.57 4.94
N ASN A 307 12.38 -5.22 3.73
CA ASN A 307 11.20 -5.85 3.17
C ASN A 307 11.43 -7.36 2.91
N ALA A 308 12.61 -7.74 2.44
CA ALA A 308 12.99 -9.14 2.22
C ALA A 308 13.06 -9.92 3.54
N LEU A 309 13.67 -9.34 4.59
CA LEU A 309 13.73 -9.96 5.92
C LEU A 309 12.34 -10.19 6.51
N ALA A 310 11.41 -9.24 6.33
CA ALA A 310 10.01 -9.41 6.74
C ALA A 310 9.33 -10.58 6.02
N VAL A 311 9.60 -10.75 4.71
CA VAL A 311 9.08 -11.87 3.91
C VAL A 311 9.72 -13.20 4.33
N ILE A 312 11.04 -13.25 4.52
CA ILE A 312 11.77 -14.42 5.02
C ILE A 312 11.20 -14.84 6.38
N SER A 313 11.10 -13.91 7.34
CA SER A 313 10.51 -14.19 8.66
C SER A 313 9.08 -14.72 8.56
N THR A 314 8.30 -14.24 7.60
CA THR A 314 6.94 -14.73 7.34
C THR A 314 6.95 -16.16 6.80
N CYS A 315 7.81 -16.46 5.84
CA CYS A 315 7.96 -17.82 5.28
C CYS A 315 8.42 -18.83 6.33
N GLU A 316 9.33 -18.43 7.23
CA GLU A 316 9.75 -19.23 8.40
C GLU A 316 8.58 -19.49 9.36
N CYS A 317 7.75 -18.48 9.66
CA CYS A 317 6.54 -18.65 10.49
C CYS A 317 5.51 -19.58 9.86
N LEU A 318 5.49 -19.70 8.54
CA LEU A 318 4.59 -20.57 7.79
C LEU A 318 5.18 -21.96 7.51
N ASP A 319 6.41 -22.23 7.96
CA ASP A 319 7.15 -23.49 7.77
C ASP A 319 7.27 -23.88 6.28
N LEU A 320 7.62 -22.92 5.43
CA LEU A 320 7.77 -23.11 3.99
C LEU A 320 9.17 -23.61 3.61
N ASP A 321 9.27 -24.26 2.45
CA ASP A 321 10.52 -24.73 1.89
C ASP A 321 11.48 -23.56 1.57
N LYS A 322 12.63 -23.54 2.26
CA LYS A 322 13.62 -22.47 2.24
C LYS A 322 14.18 -22.20 0.85
N GLU A 323 14.51 -23.25 0.09
CA GLU A 323 15.05 -23.08 -1.27
C GLU A 323 14.04 -22.45 -2.22
N LYS A 324 12.76 -22.81 -2.08
CA LYS A 324 11.69 -22.27 -2.92
C LYS A 324 11.44 -20.80 -2.64
N TYR A 325 11.22 -20.41 -1.37
CA TYR A 325 10.90 -19.02 -1.08
C TYR A 325 12.10 -18.08 -1.31
N LEU A 326 13.35 -18.51 -1.10
CA LEU A 326 14.52 -17.69 -1.43
C LEU A 326 14.69 -17.55 -2.94
N GLY A 327 14.49 -18.62 -3.70
CA GLY A 327 14.50 -18.58 -5.16
C GLY A 327 13.41 -17.67 -5.75
N ALA A 328 12.24 -17.64 -5.13
CA ALA A 328 11.14 -16.74 -5.50
C ALA A 328 11.46 -15.28 -5.13
N LEU A 329 11.96 -15.05 -3.91
CA LEU A 329 12.30 -13.72 -3.41
C LEU A 329 13.36 -13.02 -4.26
N SER A 330 14.37 -13.75 -4.73
CA SER A 330 15.43 -13.21 -5.59
C SER A 330 14.91 -12.64 -6.92
N LYS A 331 13.74 -13.08 -7.38
CA LYS A 331 13.09 -12.67 -8.64
C LYS A 331 11.95 -11.68 -8.43
N ALA A 332 11.48 -11.55 -7.18
CA ALA A 332 10.30 -10.73 -6.88
C ALA A 332 10.54 -9.26 -7.23
N LYS A 333 9.59 -8.66 -7.98
CA LYS A 333 9.59 -7.25 -8.39
C LYS A 333 8.24 -6.62 -8.07
N VAL A 334 8.22 -5.30 -7.90
CA VAL A 334 6.98 -4.53 -7.73
C VAL A 334 6.84 -3.58 -8.91
N ASP A 335 5.80 -3.76 -9.70
CA ASP A 335 5.54 -2.95 -10.89
C ASP A 335 5.40 -1.46 -10.55
N GLY A 336 5.98 -0.61 -11.40
CA GLY A 336 5.90 0.84 -11.31
C GLY A 336 6.69 1.47 -10.15
N ARG A 337 7.58 0.70 -9.51
CA ARG A 337 8.50 1.16 -8.45
C ARG A 337 9.93 0.83 -8.81
N VAL A 338 10.74 1.89 -9.05
CA VAL A 338 12.18 1.78 -9.41
C VAL A 338 12.43 0.67 -10.44
N GLU A 339 11.69 0.70 -11.54
CA GLU A 339 11.79 -0.29 -12.59
C GLU A 339 12.95 0.03 -13.53
N VAL A 340 13.93 -0.87 -13.62
CA VAL A 340 15.07 -0.75 -14.52
C VAL A 340 14.66 -1.21 -15.92
N LEU A 341 14.90 -0.35 -16.91
CA LEU A 341 14.72 -0.68 -18.33
C LEU A 341 16.10 -0.89 -18.99
N PRO A 342 16.42 -2.10 -19.49
CA PRO A 342 17.71 -2.42 -20.11
C PRO A 342 17.77 -1.89 -21.55
N VAL A 343 17.70 -0.57 -21.69
CA VAL A 343 17.61 0.10 -23.01
C VAL A 343 18.90 0.74 -23.48
N LEU A 344 19.84 1.02 -22.56
CA LEU A 344 21.17 1.56 -22.86
C LEU A 344 22.24 0.67 -22.22
N PRO A 345 23.22 0.17 -22.98
CA PRO A 345 24.23 -0.75 -22.44
C PRO A 345 25.27 -0.08 -21.52
N TYR A 346 25.30 1.25 -21.48
CA TYR A 346 26.28 2.06 -20.75
C TYR A 346 25.68 2.88 -19.59
N ALA A 347 24.36 2.99 -19.51
CA ALA A 347 23.69 3.75 -18.47
C ALA A 347 22.48 3.00 -17.92
N THR A 348 22.20 3.14 -16.63
CA THR A 348 20.99 2.56 -16.03
C THR A 348 19.82 3.53 -16.21
N VAL A 349 18.74 3.06 -16.82
CA VAL A 349 17.52 3.84 -17.02
C VAL A 349 16.43 3.29 -16.09
N VAL A 350 15.87 4.17 -15.25
CA VAL A 350 14.88 3.82 -14.22
C VAL A 350 13.59 4.58 -14.48
N VAL A 351 12.46 3.88 -14.41
CA VAL A 351 11.12 4.49 -14.43
C VAL A 351 10.47 4.32 -13.06
N ASP A 352 9.93 5.40 -12.48
CA ASP A 352 9.28 5.37 -11.16
C ASP A 352 8.04 6.29 -11.11
N TYR A 353 7.10 5.94 -10.23
CA TYR A 353 5.87 6.70 -10.00
C TYR A 353 6.03 7.90 -9.07
N ALA A 354 7.22 8.22 -8.59
CA ALA A 354 7.47 9.33 -7.67
C ALA A 354 6.99 10.66 -8.26
N HIS A 355 5.95 11.25 -7.67
CA HIS A 355 5.25 12.44 -8.18
C HIS A 355 5.10 13.55 -7.14
N ASN A 356 5.76 13.45 -5.98
CA ASN A 356 5.85 14.48 -4.94
C ASN A 356 7.26 14.52 -4.35
N GLY A 357 7.61 15.59 -3.61
CA GLY A 357 8.96 15.78 -3.09
C GLY A 357 9.49 14.61 -2.28
N MET A 358 8.74 14.14 -1.31
CA MET A 358 9.16 13.02 -0.44
C MET A 358 9.40 11.72 -1.23
N SER A 359 8.54 11.37 -2.19
CA SER A 359 8.73 10.16 -2.99
C SER A 359 9.92 10.29 -3.94
N LEU A 360 10.12 11.45 -4.55
CA LEU A 360 11.27 11.71 -5.41
C LEU A 360 12.58 11.65 -4.60
N GLU A 361 12.62 12.26 -3.44
CA GLU A 361 13.77 12.22 -2.53
C GLU A 361 14.16 10.78 -2.17
N ASN A 362 13.19 9.96 -1.79
CA ASN A 362 13.43 8.56 -1.43
C ASN A 362 14.00 7.76 -2.60
N VAL A 363 13.44 7.93 -3.81
CA VAL A 363 13.94 7.24 -5.02
C VAL A 363 15.36 7.69 -5.32
N LEU A 364 15.62 8.99 -5.38
CA LEU A 364 16.95 9.52 -5.70
C LEU A 364 18.00 9.12 -4.66
N LYS A 365 17.69 9.23 -3.34
CA LYS A 365 18.61 8.78 -2.28
C LYS A 365 18.89 7.28 -2.37
N THR A 366 17.90 6.47 -2.69
CA THR A 366 18.08 5.04 -2.91
C THR A 366 19.02 4.76 -4.07
N LEU A 367 18.82 5.44 -5.19
CA LEU A 367 19.62 5.24 -6.39
C LEU A 367 21.05 5.79 -6.25
N LEU A 368 21.27 6.85 -5.48
CA LEU A 368 22.59 7.37 -5.15
C LEU A 368 23.44 6.38 -4.35
N GLN A 369 22.84 5.41 -3.63
CA GLN A 369 23.60 4.34 -2.95
C GLN A 369 24.41 3.48 -3.94
N TYR A 370 24.00 3.40 -5.21
CA TYR A 370 24.68 2.70 -6.29
C TYR A 370 25.81 3.51 -6.93
N LYS A 371 26.13 4.69 -6.40
CA LYS A 371 27.23 5.58 -6.80
C LYS A 371 27.30 5.81 -8.33
N PRO A 372 26.22 6.30 -8.97
CA PRO A 372 26.26 6.63 -10.38
C PRO A 372 27.31 7.72 -10.67
N ASN A 373 27.82 7.78 -11.90
CA ASN A 373 28.71 8.87 -12.33
C ASN A 373 27.99 10.21 -12.33
N ARG A 374 26.74 10.24 -12.85
CA ARG A 374 25.82 11.36 -12.75
C ARG A 374 24.40 10.85 -12.51
N MET A 375 23.63 11.62 -11.75
CA MET A 375 22.19 11.45 -11.58
C MET A 375 21.45 12.43 -12.52
N ILE A 376 20.78 11.89 -13.53
CA ILE A 376 19.95 12.64 -14.48
C ILE A 376 18.50 12.34 -14.14
N CYS A 377 17.73 13.35 -13.74
CA CYS A 377 16.32 13.16 -13.37
C CYS A 377 15.38 13.92 -14.29
N LEU A 378 14.42 13.22 -14.89
CA LEU A 378 13.34 13.78 -15.69
C LEU A 378 12.04 13.70 -14.89
N PHE A 379 11.39 14.84 -14.69
CA PHE A 379 10.13 14.90 -13.96
C PHE A 379 9.31 16.15 -14.32
N GLY A 380 8.05 16.13 -13.92
CA GLY A 380 7.13 17.25 -14.03
C GLY A 380 6.23 17.34 -12.80
N SER A 381 5.24 18.21 -12.85
CA SER A 381 4.20 18.32 -11.82
C SER A 381 2.82 18.44 -12.45
N VAL A 382 1.79 18.08 -11.68
CA VAL A 382 0.40 18.18 -12.11
C VAL A 382 -0.11 19.62 -12.05
N GLY A 383 -0.95 20.02 -13.01
CA GLY A 383 -1.69 21.27 -13.01
C GLY A 383 -2.86 21.27 -12.03
N GLY A 384 -3.44 22.45 -11.76
CA GLY A 384 -4.60 22.60 -10.89
C GLY A 384 -4.41 22.21 -9.42
N ARG A 385 -3.15 21.95 -9.00
CA ARG A 385 -2.76 21.59 -7.63
C ARG A 385 -1.90 22.67 -6.98
N THR A 386 -1.62 22.51 -5.67
CA THR A 386 -0.86 23.52 -4.91
C THR A 386 0.57 23.71 -5.44
N ALA A 387 1.03 24.95 -5.52
CA ALA A 387 2.41 25.31 -5.88
C ALA A 387 3.47 24.70 -4.93
N ILE A 388 3.09 24.30 -3.71
CA ILE A 388 3.97 23.64 -2.73
C ILE A 388 4.62 22.40 -3.33
N ARG A 389 3.85 21.55 -4.03
CA ARG A 389 4.38 20.32 -4.65
C ARG A 389 5.47 20.61 -5.70
N ARG A 390 5.31 21.69 -6.51
CA ARG A 390 6.30 22.10 -7.50
C ARG A 390 7.61 22.47 -6.84
N LYS A 391 7.50 23.26 -5.75
CA LYS A 391 8.65 23.66 -4.94
C LYS A 391 9.36 22.46 -4.32
N GLU A 392 8.62 21.55 -3.66
CA GLU A 392 9.20 20.34 -3.06
C GLU A 392 9.96 19.47 -4.07
N LEU A 393 9.38 19.24 -5.26
CA LEU A 393 10.02 18.47 -6.33
C LEU A 393 11.29 19.17 -6.83
N GLY A 394 11.22 20.51 -7.03
CA GLY A 394 12.34 21.31 -7.49
C GLY A 394 13.49 21.35 -6.49
N GLU A 395 13.22 21.55 -5.20
CA GLU A 395 14.22 21.56 -4.11
C GLU A 395 14.96 20.23 -4.02
N VAL A 396 14.22 19.11 -4.04
CA VAL A 396 14.81 17.77 -4.00
C VAL A 396 15.71 17.49 -5.20
N ALA A 397 15.24 17.81 -6.41
CA ALA A 397 16.04 17.59 -7.61
C ALA A 397 17.26 18.52 -7.68
N ALA A 398 17.12 19.76 -7.22
CA ALA A 398 18.19 20.74 -7.16
C ALA A 398 19.34 20.32 -6.21
N GLU A 399 19.01 19.57 -5.16
CA GLU A 399 19.97 19.02 -4.18
C GLU A 399 20.65 17.73 -4.67
N LEU A 400 19.87 16.78 -5.23
CA LEU A 400 20.29 15.40 -5.42
C LEU A 400 20.68 15.02 -6.86
N CYS A 401 20.40 15.88 -7.86
CA CYS A 401 20.67 15.58 -9.27
C CYS A 401 21.80 16.41 -9.84
N ASP A 402 22.59 15.82 -10.76
CA ASP A 402 23.57 16.55 -11.56
C ASP A 402 22.89 17.25 -12.75
N VAL A 403 21.86 16.61 -13.33
CA VAL A 403 21.06 17.16 -14.42
C VAL A 403 19.58 16.96 -14.12
N SER A 404 18.79 18.01 -14.23
CA SER A 404 17.35 17.99 -14.05
C SER A 404 16.63 18.40 -15.33
N ILE A 405 15.83 17.51 -15.90
CA ILE A 405 15.03 17.76 -17.10
C ILE A 405 13.59 17.97 -16.69
N LEU A 406 13.14 19.21 -16.77
CA LEU A 406 11.80 19.62 -16.38
C LEU A 406 10.86 19.52 -17.56
N THR A 407 9.76 18.77 -17.40
CA THR A 407 8.83 18.47 -18.49
C THR A 407 7.38 18.42 -18.00
N THR A 408 6.45 18.16 -18.93
CA THR A 408 5.03 17.98 -18.63
C THR A 408 4.77 16.65 -17.92
N ASP A 409 3.90 16.68 -16.89
CA ASP A 409 3.28 15.49 -16.30
C ASP A 409 1.80 15.42 -16.69
N ASN A 410 0.88 15.89 -15.84
CA ASN A 410 -0.54 16.08 -16.11
C ASN A 410 -0.87 17.57 -15.98
N PRO A 411 -0.70 18.40 -17.03
CA PRO A 411 -0.87 19.84 -16.93
C PRO A 411 -2.34 20.25 -16.70
N ASP A 412 -3.28 19.36 -17.08
CA ASP A 412 -4.71 19.64 -17.06
C ASP A 412 -5.06 20.91 -17.85
N ASP A 413 -5.64 21.94 -17.23
CA ASP A 413 -6.00 23.22 -17.87
C ASP A 413 -4.91 24.31 -17.72
N GLU A 414 -3.75 23.97 -17.12
CA GLU A 414 -2.69 24.94 -16.84
C GLU A 414 -1.58 24.91 -17.90
N ASP A 415 -0.99 26.07 -18.18
CA ASP A 415 0.14 26.16 -19.13
C ASP A 415 1.33 25.31 -18.64
N PRO A 416 1.72 24.28 -19.40
CA PRO A 416 2.84 23.41 -19.03
C PRO A 416 4.16 24.15 -18.79
N MET A 417 4.42 25.20 -19.56
CA MET A 417 5.65 25.97 -19.42
C MET A 417 5.65 26.80 -18.14
N GLN A 418 4.49 27.26 -17.66
CA GLN A 418 4.38 27.92 -16.36
C GLN A 418 4.72 26.96 -15.23
N ILE A 419 4.20 25.73 -15.26
CA ILE A 419 4.51 24.68 -14.27
C ILE A 419 6.02 24.39 -14.23
N ILE A 420 6.64 24.27 -15.42
CA ILE A 420 8.08 24.04 -15.57
C ILE A 420 8.89 25.21 -15.00
N ASN A 421 8.45 26.47 -15.24
CA ASN A 421 9.11 27.64 -14.72
C ASN A 421 9.04 27.75 -13.20
N ASP A 422 7.88 27.44 -12.60
CA ASP A 422 7.72 27.42 -11.15
C ASP A 422 8.67 26.41 -10.47
N ILE A 423 8.84 25.23 -11.08
CA ILE A 423 9.80 24.23 -10.59
C ILE A 423 11.24 24.76 -10.73
N ALA A 424 11.55 25.39 -11.86
CA ALA A 424 12.89 25.88 -12.17
C ALA A 424 13.38 27.00 -11.23
N GLU A 425 12.49 27.72 -10.55
CA GLU A 425 12.85 28.74 -9.55
C GLU A 425 13.69 28.13 -8.40
N CYS A 426 13.54 26.85 -8.09
CA CYS A 426 14.32 26.18 -7.04
C CYS A 426 15.81 25.99 -7.37
N PHE A 427 16.20 26.17 -8.62
CA PHE A 427 17.56 25.86 -9.09
C PHE A 427 18.53 27.04 -9.11
N HIS A 428 18.11 28.25 -8.71
CA HIS A 428 18.95 29.46 -8.79
C HIS A 428 20.32 29.35 -8.11
N ASN A 429 20.44 28.55 -7.06
CA ASN A 429 21.70 28.33 -6.32
C ASN A 429 22.16 26.87 -6.38
N SER A 430 21.59 26.06 -7.25
CA SER A 430 21.92 24.65 -7.42
C SER A 430 23.12 24.46 -8.35
N LYS A 431 23.82 23.33 -8.19
CA LYS A 431 24.82 22.84 -9.15
C LYS A 431 24.21 22.00 -10.25
N SER A 432 22.96 21.61 -10.13
CA SER A 432 22.24 20.80 -11.12
C SER A 432 22.02 21.62 -12.40
N GLU A 433 22.41 21.08 -13.54
CA GLU A 433 22.08 21.63 -14.84
C GLU A 433 20.57 21.48 -15.10
N VAL A 434 19.90 22.56 -15.52
CA VAL A 434 18.45 22.51 -15.76
C VAL A 434 18.15 22.62 -17.27
N ILE A 435 17.41 21.63 -17.77
CA ILE A 435 16.91 21.58 -19.14
C ILE A 435 15.38 21.63 -19.12
N LYS A 436 14.77 22.51 -19.87
CA LYS A 436 13.31 22.71 -19.95
C LYS A 436 12.80 22.23 -21.30
N ILE A 437 11.94 21.20 -21.30
CA ILE A 437 11.35 20.68 -22.55
C ILE A 437 9.88 20.34 -22.24
N VAL A 438 8.93 20.98 -22.90
CA VAL A 438 7.50 20.80 -22.67
C VAL A 438 7.05 19.40 -23.09
N ASP A 439 7.40 18.97 -24.29
CA ASP A 439 7.04 17.63 -24.77
C ASP A 439 7.82 16.57 -24.02
N ARG A 440 7.08 15.69 -23.32
CA ARG A 440 7.66 14.65 -22.46
C ARG A 440 8.42 13.58 -23.25
N ALA A 441 7.99 13.25 -24.46
CA ALA A 441 8.70 12.30 -25.30
C ALA A 441 10.03 12.89 -25.82
N GLU A 442 10.06 14.17 -26.18
CA GLU A 442 11.30 14.89 -26.53
C GLU A 442 12.23 15.02 -25.30
N ALA A 443 11.66 15.25 -24.11
CA ALA A 443 12.42 15.30 -22.87
C ALA A 443 13.08 13.95 -22.55
N ILE A 444 12.36 12.83 -22.70
CA ILE A 444 12.90 11.46 -22.58
C ILE A 444 14.01 11.23 -23.60
N GLN A 445 13.81 11.59 -24.88
CA GLN A 445 14.82 11.48 -25.91
C GLN A 445 16.09 12.24 -25.49
N LYS A 446 15.95 13.46 -24.97
CA LYS A 446 17.07 14.29 -24.51
C LYS A 446 17.80 13.69 -23.32
N ALA A 447 17.07 13.16 -22.35
CA ALA A 447 17.63 12.49 -21.17
C ALA A 447 18.55 11.32 -21.55
N LEU A 448 18.09 10.49 -22.48
CA LEU A 448 18.86 9.34 -22.97
C LEU A 448 20.03 9.77 -23.89
N GLU A 449 19.90 10.85 -24.66
CA GLU A 449 20.98 11.36 -25.54
C GLU A 449 22.17 11.92 -24.76
N ILE A 450 21.95 12.53 -23.59
CA ILE A 450 23.03 13.12 -22.79
C ILE A 450 23.65 12.13 -21.82
N ALA A 451 23.04 10.94 -21.64
CA ALA A 451 23.55 9.90 -20.78
C ALA A 451 24.88 9.32 -21.32
N THR A 452 25.82 9.11 -20.42
CA THR A 452 27.14 8.54 -20.69
C THR A 452 27.39 7.34 -19.78
N ASP A 453 28.57 6.73 -19.93
CA ASP A 453 28.95 5.54 -19.18
C ASP A 453 28.82 5.75 -17.65
N GLY A 454 28.20 4.79 -16.98
CA GLY A 454 27.99 4.82 -15.53
C GLY A 454 26.90 5.77 -15.02
N ASP A 455 26.25 6.56 -15.89
CA ASP A 455 25.14 7.44 -15.49
C ASP A 455 23.90 6.67 -15.06
N MET A 456 23.05 7.34 -14.32
CA MET A 456 21.70 6.86 -13.96
C MET A 456 20.66 7.89 -14.40
N VAL A 457 19.72 7.46 -15.24
CA VAL A 457 18.64 8.28 -15.78
C VAL A 457 17.34 7.86 -15.08
N VAL A 458 16.74 8.77 -14.33
CA VAL A 458 15.48 8.56 -13.60
C VAL A 458 14.36 9.28 -14.31
N ILE A 459 13.34 8.56 -14.74
CA ILE A 459 12.14 9.09 -15.36
C ILE A 459 11.02 8.95 -14.34
N ALA A 460 10.70 10.07 -13.67
CA ALA A 460 9.78 10.11 -12.53
C ALA A 460 8.43 10.75 -12.85
N GLY A 461 7.39 10.31 -12.14
CA GLY A 461 6.04 10.89 -12.17
C GLY A 461 4.96 9.94 -12.65
N LYS A 462 5.17 9.24 -13.76
CA LYS A 462 4.17 8.39 -14.41
C LYS A 462 4.21 6.93 -13.97
N GLY A 463 5.39 6.34 -13.87
CA GLY A 463 5.55 4.92 -13.51
C GLY A 463 4.74 4.00 -14.42
N HIS A 464 3.66 3.41 -13.88
CA HIS A 464 2.76 2.49 -14.57
C HIS A 464 1.56 3.16 -15.24
N GLU A 465 1.37 4.48 -15.08
CA GLU A 465 0.25 5.20 -15.70
C GLU A 465 0.38 5.20 -17.23
N LYS A 466 -0.74 4.90 -17.92
CA LYS A 466 -0.81 4.89 -19.39
C LYS A 466 -1.65 6.04 -19.94
N TYR A 467 -1.56 7.21 -19.31
CA TYR A 467 -2.31 8.40 -19.74
C TYR A 467 -1.68 9.70 -19.20
N GLN A 468 -2.06 10.81 -19.86
CA GLN A 468 -1.90 12.17 -19.37
C GLN A 468 -3.26 12.87 -19.34
N TYR A 469 -3.45 13.80 -18.40
CA TYR A 469 -4.57 14.75 -18.43
C TYR A 469 -4.13 16.04 -19.09
N VAL A 470 -4.77 16.37 -20.21
CA VAL A 470 -4.50 17.58 -21.01
C VAL A 470 -5.84 18.24 -21.33
N ASN A 471 -6.06 19.50 -20.93
CA ASN A 471 -7.30 20.26 -21.13
C ASN A 471 -8.56 19.50 -20.67
N GLY A 472 -8.51 18.86 -19.47
CA GLY A 472 -9.60 18.07 -18.91
C GLY A 472 -9.82 16.71 -19.57
N GLU A 473 -9.07 16.37 -20.61
CA GLU A 473 -9.19 15.08 -21.31
C GLU A 473 -8.10 14.09 -20.92
N ARG A 474 -8.47 12.82 -20.87
CA ARG A 474 -7.52 11.71 -20.63
C ARG A 474 -6.96 11.22 -21.95
N VAL A 475 -5.70 11.56 -22.24
CA VAL A 475 -4.98 11.17 -23.45
C VAL A 475 -4.09 9.96 -23.17
N PHE A 476 -4.08 8.96 -24.05
CA PHE A 476 -3.19 7.80 -23.90
C PHE A 476 -1.73 8.22 -24.00
N TYR A 477 -0.90 7.73 -23.07
CA TYR A 477 0.53 7.95 -23.02
C TYR A 477 1.23 6.73 -22.38
N ASP A 478 2.17 6.11 -23.08
CA ASP A 478 2.92 4.95 -22.61
C ASP A 478 4.39 5.33 -22.37
N GLU A 479 4.71 5.72 -21.12
CA GLU A 479 6.06 6.17 -20.73
C GLU A 479 7.15 5.16 -21.10
N LYS A 480 6.95 3.88 -20.79
CA LYS A 480 7.93 2.83 -21.10
C LYS A 480 8.12 2.65 -22.59
N GLY A 481 7.04 2.70 -23.35
CA GLY A 481 7.07 2.68 -24.81
C GLY A 481 7.89 3.82 -25.38
N GLU A 482 7.73 5.03 -24.86
CA GLU A 482 8.51 6.20 -25.29
C GLU A 482 10.01 6.04 -24.96
N VAL A 483 10.34 5.51 -23.77
CA VAL A 483 11.74 5.23 -23.40
C VAL A 483 12.39 4.22 -24.35
N ILE A 484 11.71 3.12 -24.63
CA ILE A 484 12.20 2.07 -25.54
C ILE A 484 12.40 2.63 -26.95
N ASN A 485 11.42 3.40 -27.44
CA ASN A 485 11.49 4.02 -28.77
C ASN A 485 12.63 5.04 -28.88
N ALA A 486 12.83 5.87 -27.85
CA ALA A 486 13.90 6.86 -27.80
C ALA A 486 15.28 6.19 -27.80
N ALA A 487 15.47 5.16 -26.95
CA ALA A 487 16.73 4.40 -26.90
C ALA A 487 17.04 3.72 -28.24
N ALA A 488 16.03 3.10 -28.88
CA ALA A 488 16.21 2.48 -30.19
C ALA A 488 16.66 3.49 -31.28
N ARG A 489 16.16 4.74 -31.23
CA ARG A 489 16.60 5.83 -32.13
C ARG A 489 18.07 6.21 -31.89
N ILE A 490 18.50 6.30 -30.62
CA ILE A 490 19.87 6.65 -30.25
C ILE A 490 20.86 5.57 -30.67
N LEU A 491 20.57 4.31 -30.38
CA LEU A 491 21.44 3.19 -30.71
C LEU A 491 21.60 3.00 -32.24
N LYS A 492 20.55 3.32 -33.04
CA LYS A 492 20.63 3.31 -34.49
C LYS A 492 21.49 4.44 -35.09
N LYS A 493 21.61 5.58 -34.41
CA LYS A 493 22.47 6.69 -34.87
C LYS A 493 23.95 6.45 -34.57
N ASN A 494 24.25 5.62 -33.57
CA ASN A 494 25.61 5.34 -33.10
C ASN A 494 26.23 4.09 -33.77
N ASN A 495 25.46 3.32 -34.54
CA ASN A 495 25.89 2.24 -35.44
C ASN A 495 25.93 2.75 -36.88
#